data_462845ae60bb46b04287d32e420badc2
#
_entry.id   462845ae60bb46b04287d32e420badc2
#
_cell.length_a   1.000
_cell.length_b   1.000
_cell.length_c   1.000
_cell.angle_alpha   90.00
_cell.angle_beta   90.00
_cell.angle_gamma   90.00
#
_symmetry.space_group_name_H-M   'P 1'
#
loop_
_entity.id
_entity.type
_entity.pdbx_description
1 polymer ?
#
loop_
_entity_poly.entity_id
_entity_poly.type
_entity_poly.pdbx_seq_one_letter_code
_entity_poly.pdbx_strand_id
1 'polypeptide(L)'
;CIRDSIKTYPKEKDYTDTHIAIINALKAGASVIYILGATGTRMDHTFTNICNMKAALDSDVPCFICDSHNKIYLINDKMGEVKVSKTGQYGDYVSFVPLSEETIISLAGFKYVLDDYILHQGLSICQSNEIKENVAVINIKKGLVIVFETKD
;
A
#
# COMPACT_ATOMS: atom_id res chain seq x y z
N CYS A 1 -13.48 21.41 -19.03
CA CYS A 1 -14.46 20.33 -19.00
C CYS A 1 -13.81 19.05 -19.52
N ILE A 2 -13.68 18.04 -18.65
CA ILE A 2 -12.82 16.83 -18.87
C ILE A 2 -13.60 15.72 -19.62
N ARG A 3 -14.53 16.03 -20.50
CA ARG A 3 -15.31 15.00 -21.22
C ARG A 3 -14.56 14.33 -22.39
N ASP A 4 -13.45 14.90 -22.82
CA ASP A 4 -12.76 14.45 -24.05
C ASP A 4 -11.72 13.36 -23.81
N SER A 5 -11.53 12.91 -22.54
CA SER A 5 -10.54 11.89 -22.16
C SER A 5 -11.15 10.59 -21.62
N ILE A 6 -12.44 10.33 -21.81
CA ILE A 6 -13.07 9.07 -21.40
C ILE A 6 -12.61 7.97 -22.35
N LYS A 7 -11.83 7.02 -21.81
CA LYS A 7 -11.45 5.78 -22.51
C LYS A 7 -12.42 4.68 -22.11
N THR A 8 -13.11 4.11 -23.08
CA THR A 8 -13.97 2.93 -22.88
C THR A 8 -13.24 1.66 -23.29
N TYR A 9 -13.40 0.62 -22.51
CA TYR A 9 -12.81 -0.70 -22.77
C TYR A 9 -13.92 -1.74 -22.88
N PRO A 10 -13.72 -2.85 -23.63
CA PRO A 10 -14.66 -3.98 -23.67
C PRO A 10 -14.95 -4.51 -22.26
N LYS A 11 -16.17 -5.06 -22.06
CA LYS A 11 -16.53 -5.70 -20.79
C LYS A 11 -15.73 -6.98 -20.53
N GLU A 12 -15.44 -7.72 -21.59
CA GLU A 12 -14.60 -8.93 -21.54
C GLU A 12 -13.15 -8.52 -21.80
N LYS A 13 -12.33 -8.56 -20.76
CA LYS A 13 -10.91 -8.21 -20.78
C LYS A 13 -10.17 -8.90 -19.65
N ASP A 14 -8.88 -9.17 -19.85
CA ASP A 14 -8.03 -9.89 -18.89
C ASP A 14 -7.69 -9.08 -17.63
N TYR A 15 -7.90 -7.76 -17.67
CA TYR A 15 -7.51 -6.83 -16.59
C TYR A 15 -8.71 -6.07 -16.03
N THR A 16 -8.70 -5.83 -14.72
CA THR A 16 -9.70 -4.96 -14.07
C THR A 16 -9.53 -3.50 -14.51
N ASP A 17 -10.58 -2.69 -14.34
CA ASP A 17 -10.53 -1.26 -14.67
C ASP A 17 -9.45 -0.52 -13.88
N THR A 18 -9.28 -0.86 -12.59
CA THR A 18 -8.24 -0.29 -11.73
C THR A 18 -6.84 -0.63 -12.24
N HIS A 19 -6.61 -1.89 -12.64
CA HIS A 19 -5.31 -2.30 -13.19
C HIS A 19 -4.98 -1.51 -14.46
N ILE A 20 -5.95 -1.41 -15.39
CA ILE A 20 -5.78 -0.63 -16.62
C ILE A 20 -5.50 0.84 -16.33
N ALA A 21 -6.20 1.43 -15.33
CA ALA A 21 -5.98 2.81 -14.92
C ALA A 21 -4.55 3.04 -14.40
N ILE A 22 -4.03 2.13 -13.56
CA ILE A 22 -2.64 2.18 -13.07
C ILE A 22 -1.65 2.12 -14.24
N ILE A 23 -1.79 1.14 -15.15
CA ILE A 23 -0.90 1.00 -16.31
C ILE A 23 -0.94 2.24 -17.21
N ASN A 24 -2.12 2.84 -17.43
CA ASN A 24 -2.22 4.06 -18.22
C ASN A 24 -1.56 5.26 -17.54
N ALA A 25 -1.71 5.39 -16.22
CA ALA A 25 -1.03 6.43 -15.44
C ALA A 25 0.50 6.31 -15.55
N LEU A 26 1.03 5.09 -15.41
CA LEU A 26 2.45 4.80 -15.57
C LEU A 26 2.94 5.15 -16.97
N LYS A 27 2.22 4.73 -18.03
CA LYS A 27 2.53 5.08 -19.41
C LYS A 27 2.47 6.58 -19.69
N ALA A 28 1.66 7.32 -18.95
CA ALA A 28 1.57 8.77 -19.02
C ALA A 28 2.68 9.50 -18.22
N GLY A 29 3.57 8.77 -17.55
CA GLY A 29 4.68 9.33 -16.78
C GLY A 29 4.26 9.87 -15.40
N ALA A 30 3.25 9.28 -14.77
CA ALA A 30 2.85 9.67 -13.42
C ALA A 30 4.00 9.48 -12.43
N SER A 31 4.29 10.48 -11.61
CA SER A 31 5.28 10.44 -10.53
C SER A 31 4.68 9.96 -9.21
N VAL A 32 3.36 9.93 -9.09
CA VAL A 32 2.59 9.41 -7.96
C VAL A 32 1.18 9.05 -8.43
N ILE A 33 0.59 8.01 -7.85
CA ILE A 33 -0.78 7.56 -8.16
C ILE A 33 -1.61 7.52 -6.88
N TYR A 34 -2.77 8.18 -6.88
CA TYR A 34 -3.78 8.05 -5.84
C TYR A 34 -5.03 7.42 -6.44
N ILE A 35 -5.49 6.32 -5.82
CA ILE A 35 -6.69 5.59 -6.25
C ILE A 35 -7.79 5.84 -5.22
N LEU A 36 -8.87 6.45 -5.65
CA LEU A 36 -10.05 6.73 -4.84
C LEU A 36 -11.20 5.83 -5.26
N GLY A 37 -12.03 5.41 -4.29
CA GLY A 37 -13.17 4.52 -4.56
C GLY A 37 -12.78 3.07 -4.90
N ALA A 38 -11.57 2.66 -4.54
CA ALA A 38 -11.06 1.29 -4.75
C ALA A 38 -11.44 0.33 -3.62
N THR A 39 -11.94 0.85 -2.51
CA THR A 39 -12.48 0.10 -1.37
C THR A 39 -14.01 0.08 -1.47
N GLY A 40 -14.63 -1.04 -1.06
CA GLY A 40 -16.09 -1.17 -1.13
C GLY A 40 -16.58 -2.46 -0.48
N THR A 41 -17.86 -2.78 -0.69
CA THR A 41 -18.51 -3.96 -0.10
C THR A 41 -17.97 -5.28 -0.64
N ARG A 42 -17.44 -5.29 -1.86
CA ARG A 42 -16.84 -6.49 -2.46
C ARG A 42 -15.37 -6.57 -2.11
N MET A 43 -15.04 -7.39 -1.13
CA MET A 43 -13.68 -7.59 -0.63
C MET A 43 -12.73 -8.20 -1.66
N ASP A 44 -13.23 -9.05 -2.57
CA ASP A 44 -12.45 -9.60 -3.69
C ASP A 44 -11.91 -8.49 -4.60
N HIS A 45 -12.75 -7.49 -4.92
CA HIS A 45 -12.31 -6.32 -5.70
C HIS A 45 -11.33 -5.45 -4.92
N THR A 46 -11.62 -5.18 -3.64
CA THR A 46 -10.71 -4.38 -2.79
C THR A 46 -9.33 -5.03 -2.71
N PHE A 47 -9.27 -6.34 -2.42
CA PHE A 47 -8.00 -7.07 -2.34
C PHE A 47 -7.27 -7.10 -3.69
N THR A 48 -7.98 -7.34 -4.79
CA THR A 48 -7.39 -7.30 -6.15
C THR A 48 -6.83 -5.90 -6.47
N ASN A 49 -7.53 -4.83 -6.09
CA ASN A 49 -7.04 -3.46 -6.29
C ASN A 49 -5.73 -3.21 -5.53
N ILE A 50 -5.61 -3.72 -4.29
CA ILE A 50 -4.36 -3.66 -3.51
C ILE A 50 -3.24 -4.40 -4.24
N CYS A 51 -3.49 -5.63 -4.71
CA CYS A 51 -2.49 -6.40 -5.45
C CYS A 51 -2.06 -5.71 -6.76
N ASN A 52 -2.97 -5.03 -7.46
CA ASN A 52 -2.69 -4.31 -8.70
C ASN A 52 -1.70 -3.14 -8.51
N MET A 53 -1.58 -2.58 -7.29
CA MET A 53 -0.59 -1.54 -7.00
C MET A 53 0.85 -2.04 -7.19
N LYS A 54 1.06 -3.36 -7.24
CA LYS A 54 2.37 -3.94 -7.53
C LYS A 54 2.96 -3.45 -8.85
N ALA A 55 2.13 -3.17 -9.86
CA ALA A 55 2.59 -2.63 -11.14
C ALA A 55 3.27 -1.24 -10.98
N ALA A 56 2.75 -0.41 -10.08
CA ALA A 56 3.34 0.89 -9.77
C ALA A 56 4.62 0.71 -8.93
N LEU A 57 4.59 -0.17 -7.93
CA LEU A 57 5.77 -0.50 -7.11
C LEU A 57 6.94 -1.01 -7.97
N ASP A 58 6.67 -1.90 -8.93
CA ASP A 58 7.69 -2.44 -9.84
C ASP A 58 8.23 -1.38 -10.83
N SER A 59 7.56 -0.25 -10.94
CA SER A 59 7.94 0.92 -11.75
C SER A 59 8.54 2.05 -10.90
N ASP A 60 8.80 1.81 -9.61
CA ASP A 60 9.29 2.80 -8.63
C ASP A 60 8.40 4.05 -8.52
N VAL A 61 7.08 3.90 -8.76
CA VAL A 61 6.09 4.97 -8.65
C VAL A 61 5.24 4.76 -7.38
N PRO A 62 5.26 5.70 -6.43
CA PRO A 62 4.39 5.63 -5.25
C PRO A 62 2.92 5.53 -5.64
N CYS A 63 2.22 4.55 -5.07
CA CYS A 63 0.81 4.31 -5.35
C CYS A 63 0.05 4.09 -4.03
N PHE A 64 -1.05 4.79 -3.87
CA PHE A 64 -1.86 4.79 -2.66
C PHE A 64 -3.32 4.55 -2.99
N ILE A 65 -3.98 3.65 -2.27
CA ILE A 65 -5.44 3.60 -2.20
C ILE A 65 -5.84 4.41 -0.96
N CYS A 66 -6.76 5.36 -1.14
CA CYS A 66 -7.23 6.21 -0.06
C CYS A 66 -8.77 6.23 -0.01
N ASP A 67 -9.31 6.13 1.20
CA ASP A 67 -10.73 6.39 1.50
C ASP A 67 -10.84 7.20 2.80
N SER A 68 -12.02 7.35 3.38
CA SER A 68 -12.23 8.13 4.61
C SER A 68 -11.48 7.60 5.84
N HIS A 69 -11.14 6.30 5.88
CA HIS A 69 -10.57 5.61 7.04
C HIS A 69 -9.21 4.98 6.76
N ASN A 70 -8.85 4.79 5.49
CA ASN A 70 -7.69 4.01 5.10
C ASN A 70 -6.80 4.74 4.10
N LYS A 71 -5.49 4.64 4.30
CA LYS A 71 -4.47 4.87 3.28
C LYS A 71 -3.63 3.59 3.19
N ILE A 72 -3.65 2.97 2.02
CA ILE A 72 -3.05 1.65 1.78
C ILE A 72 -1.96 1.80 0.72
N TYR A 73 -0.80 1.19 0.95
CA TYR A 73 0.30 1.16 -0.01
C TYR A 73 1.17 -0.08 0.15
N LEU A 74 2.00 -0.35 -0.85
CA LEU A 74 2.94 -1.46 -0.86
C LEU A 74 4.36 -0.96 -0.62
N ILE A 75 5.14 -1.72 0.13
CA ILE A 75 6.58 -1.52 0.33
C ILE A 75 7.31 -2.86 0.15
N ASN A 76 8.56 -2.80 -0.31
CA ASN A 76 9.39 -3.97 -0.51
C ASN A 76 10.85 -3.73 -0.07
N ASP A 77 11.67 -4.76 -0.19
CA ASP A 77 13.09 -4.76 0.18
C ASP A 77 14.00 -3.87 -0.68
N LYS A 78 13.50 -3.33 -1.80
CA LYS A 78 14.26 -2.42 -2.66
C LYS A 78 14.15 -0.96 -2.21
N MET A 79 13.16 -0.61 -1.40
CA MET A 79 12.88 0.77 -1.01
C MET A 79 13.79 1.30 0.11
N GLY A 80 14.54 0.40 0.79
CA GLY A 80 15.31 0.78 1.96
C GLY A 80 14.41 1.23 3.13
N GLU A 81 14.84 2.25 3.86
CA GLU A 81 14.07 2.80 4.99
C GLU A 81 12.90 3.66 4.50
N VAL A 82 11.69 3.28 4.88
CA VAL A 82 10.47 4.08 4.68
C VAL A 82 10.16 4.82 5.98
N LYS A 83 10.05 6.14 5.91
CA LYS A 83 9.82 7.00 7.07
C LYS A 83 8.39 7.54 7.07
N VAL A 84 7.72 7.41 8.21
CA VAL A 84 6.39 7.98 8.43
C VAL A 84 6.46 8.95 9.60
N SER A 85 6.13 10.23 9.35
CA SER A 85 6.11 11.22 10.43
C SER A 85 4.82 11.12 11.24
N LYS A 86 4.91 11.34 12.54
CA LYS A 86 3.75 11.37 13.45
C LYS A 86 2.71 12.41 13.02
N THR A 87 3.17 13.57 12.55
CA THR A 87 2.30 14.66 12.10
C THR A 87 1.72 14.44 10.71
N GLY A 88 2.32 13.55 9.90
CA GLY A 88 1.89 13.23 8.54
C GLY A 88 1.21 11.87 8.40
N GLN A 89 1.06 11.10 9.49
CA GLN A 89 0.33 9.83 9.46
C GLN A 89 -1.13 10.05 9.06
N TYR A 90 -1.69 9.12 8.30
CA TYR A 90 -3.06 9.24 7.82
C TYR A 90 -4.10 8.91 8.90
N GLY A 91 -3.81 7.95 9.75
CA GLY A 91 -4.67 7.47 10.81
C GLY A 91 -3.88 7.11 12.07
N ASP A 92 -4.59 6.71 13.13
CA ASP A 92 -4.00 6.42 14.43
C ASP A 92 -3.23 5.11 14.47
N TYR A 93 -3.57 4.19 13.58
CA TYR A 93 -3.02 2.85 13.53
C TYR A 93 -2.25 2.59 12.25
N VAL A 94 -1.16 1.84 12.38
CA VAL A 94 -0.37 1.33 11.24
C VAL A 94 -0.28 -0.18 11.33
N SER A 95 -0.74 -0.87 10.30
CA SER A 95 -0.70 -2.33 10.22
C SER A 95 0.13 -2.79 9.03
N PHE A 96 0.80 -3.94 9.21
CA PHE A 96 1.67 -4.52 8.20
C PHE A 96 1.20 -5.94 7.89
N VAL A 97 0.88 -6.23 6.62
CA VAL A 97 0.43 -7.54 6.16
C VAL A 97 1.40 -8.06 5.10
N PRO A 98 2.09 -9.19 5.35
CA PRO A 98 3.03 -9.74 4.38
C PRO A 98 2.29 -10.32 3.17
N LEU A 99 2.74 -9.99 1.96
CA LEU A 99 2.31 -10.64 0.71
C LEU A 99 3.28 -11.72 0.26
N SER A 100 4.53 -11.69 0.73
CA SER A 100 5.50 -12.77 0.51
C SER A 100 5.32 -13.87 1.55
N GLU A 101 5.70 -15.10 1.21
CA GLU A 101 5.68 -16.25 2.12
C GLU A 101 6.54 -15.98 3.37
N GLU A 102 7.68 -15.34 3.19
CA GLU A 102 8.57 -14.89 4.25
C GLU A 102 8.90 -13.42 4.05
N THR A 103 8.78 -12.65 5.11
CA THR A 103 9.12 -11.23 5.14
C THR A 103 10.02 -10.95 6.34
N ILE A 104 11.11 -10.22 6.14
CA ILE A 104 11.98 -9.77 7.24
C ILE A 104 11.75 -8.27 7.41
N ILE A 105 11.24 -7.89 8.59
CA ILE A 105 10.81 -6.52 8.89
C ILE A 105 11.46 -6.01 10.18
N SER A 106 11.90 -4.75 10.15
CA SER A 106 12.28 -3.99 11.33
C SER A 106 11.42 -2.74 11.45
N LEU A 107 10.95 -2.44 12.65
CA LEU A 107 10.09 -1.32 12.99
C LEU A 107 10.70 -0.53 14.13
N ALA A 108 11.00 0.76 13.93
CA ALA A 108 11.49 1.66 14.96
C ALA A 108 10.59 2.90 15.08
N GLY A 109 10.51 3.49 16.28
CA GLY A 109 9.65 4.64 16.54
C GLY A 109 8.17 4.31 16.69
N PHE A 110 7.80 3.03 16.67
CA PHE A 110 6.46 2.52 16.93
C PHE A 110 6.30 2.08 18.39
N LYS A 111 5.06 1.88 18.82
CA LYS A 111 4.71 1.31 20.13
C LYS A 111 5.23 -0.12 20.28
N TYR A 112 5.09 -0.91 19.24
CA TYR A 112 5.62 -2.26 19.15
C TYR A 112 6.76 -2.25 18.12
N VAL A 113 7.99 -2.31 18.64
CA VAL A 113 9.21 -2.31 17.84
C VAL A 113 9.56 -3.75 17.44
N LEU A 114 10.20 -3.88 16.27
CA LEU A 114 10.71 -5.16 15.78
C LEU A 114 12.11 -4.95 15.23
N ASP A 115 12.96 -5.95 15.39
CA ASP A 115 14.30 -5.97 14.82
C ASP A 115 14.50 -7.30 14.07
N ASP A 116 14.66 -7.20 12.75
CA ASP A 116 14.81 -8.31 11.82
C ASP A 116 13.84 -9.48 12.05
N TYR A 117 12.60 -9.13 12.38
CA TYR A 117 11.58 -10.12 12.68
C TYR A 117 11.12 -10.83 11.41
N ILE A 118 11.06 -12.17 11.46
CA ILE A 118 10.53 -12.99 10.37
C ILE A 118 9.00 -13.02 10.50
N LEU A 119 8.34 -12.23 9.67
CA LEU A 119 6.89 -12.13 9.63
C LEU A 119 6.34 -13.11 8.58
N HIS A 120 5.58 -14.10 9.03
CA HIS A 120 4.91 -15.08 8.17
C HIS A 120 3.47 -14.69 7.89
N GLN A 121 2.97 -15.11 6.73
CA GLN A 121 1.54 -15.00 6.41
C GLN A 121 0.69 -15.74 7.44
N GLY A 122 -0.48 -15.17 7.76
CA GLY A 122 -1.42 -15.75 8.73
C GLY A 122 -1.17 -15.37 10.18
N LEU A 123 -0.07 -14.66 10.49
CA LEU A 123 0.16 -14.11 11.81
C LEU A 123 -0.52 -12.74 11.96
N SER A 124 -1.09 -12.47 13.13
CA SER A 124 -1.71 -11.18 13.47
C SER A 124 -0.76 -10.20 14.18
N ILE A 125 0.49 -10.57 14.36
CA ILE A 125 1.53 -9.66 14.81
C ILE A 125 1.68 -8.52 13.78
N CYS A 126 1.99 -7.33 14.19
CA CYS A 126 2.01 -6.12 13.36
C CYS A 126 0.65 -5.53 12.98
N GLN A 127 -0.44 -5.94 13.64
CA GLN A 127 -1.73 -5.28 13.51
C GLN A 127 -1.86 -4.13 14.52
N SER A 128 -2.48 -3.02 14.08
CA SER A 128 -2.83 -1.87 14.92
C SER A 128 -1.65 -1.33 15.75
N ASN A 129 -0.47 -1.23 15.16
CA ASN A 129 0.66 -0.55 15.76
C ASN A 129 0.41 0.98 15.77
N GLU A 130 1.10 1.70 16.62
CA GLU A 130 0.95 3.15 16.76
C GLU A 130 2.32 3.82 16.62
N ILE A 131 2.40 4.95 15.92
CA ILE A 131 3.62 5.76 15.90
C ILE A 131 3.77 6.46 17.26
N LYS A 132 4.89 6.27 17.94
CA LYS A 132 5.18 6.88 19.25
C LYS A 132 6.17 8.04 19.17
N GLU A 133 7.16 7.93 18.30
CA GLU A 133 8.16 8.96 18.10
C GLU A 133 7.74 9.97 17.01
N ASN A 134 8.47 11.05 16.85
CA ASN A 134 8.18 12.06 15.82
C ASN A 134 8.27 11.48 14.40
N VAL A 135 9.12 10.48 14.22
CA VAL A 135 9.29 9.74 12.97
C VAL A 135 9.42 8.25 13.28
N ALA A 136 8.58 7.46 12.66
CA ALA A 136 8.70 6.01 12.65
C ALA A 136 9.46 5.56 11.39
N VAL A 137 10.23 4.50 11.52
CA VAL A 137 11.02 3.91 10.43
C VAL A 137 10.59 2.48 10.22
N ILE A 138 10.33 2.14 8.97
CA ILE A 138 9.98 0.79 8.51
C ILE A 138 11.11 0.36 7.58
N ASN A 139 11.70 -0.79 7.83
CA ASN A 139 12.71 -1.38 6.95
C ASN A 139 12.32 -2.82 6.60
N ILE A 140 12.17 -3.10 5.31
CA ILE A 140 11.92 -4.43 4.78
C ILE A 140 13.23 -4.95 4.22
N LYS A 141 13.85 -5.93 4.89
CA LYS A 141 15.08 -6.56 4.40
C LYS A 141 14.82 -7.66 3.38
N LYS A 142 13.61 -8.24 3.40
CA LYS A 142 13.18 -9.26 2.44
C LYS A 142 11.67 -9.24 2.31
N GLY A 143 11.17 -9.31 1.08
CA GLY A 143 9.77 -9.54 0.78
C GLY A 143 8.95 -8.29 0.43
N LEU A 144 7.63 -8.47 0.42
CA LEU A 144 6.63 -7.49 0.02
C LEU A 144 5.56 -7.38 1.10
N VAL A 145 5.22 -6.16 1.49
CA VAL A 145 4.28 -5.86 2.58
C VAL A 145 3.22 -4.87 2.12
N ILE A 146 1.98 -5.11 2.52
CA ILE A 146 0.93 -4.09 2.50
C ILE A 146 1.03 -3.30 3.80
N VAL A 147 1.07 -1.98 3.68
CA VAL A 147 0.95 -1.07 4.81
C VAL A 147 -0.44 -0.45 4.80
N PHE A 148 -1.08 -0.47 5.95
CA PHE A 148 -2.34 0.20 6.20
C PHE A 148 -2.12 1.28 7.25
N GLU A 149 -2.32 2.54 6.92
CA GLU A 149 -2.50 3.62 7.88
C GLU A 149 -4.02 3.83 8.04
N THR A 150 -4.57 3.59 9.22
CA THR A 150 -6.03 3.52 9.43
C THR A 150 -6.49 4.30 10.65
N LYS A 151 -7.75 4.71 10.63
CA LYS A 151 -8.47 5.31 11.76
C LYS A 151 -9.90 4.77 11.85
N ASP A 152 -10.47 4.82 13.04
CA ASP A 152 -11.87 4.49 13.31
C ASP A 152 -12.84 5.56 12.77
#